data_fa237991f7eabdd58169b72fb46e011d
#
_entry.id   fa237991f7eabdd58169b72fb46e011d
#
_cell.length_a   1.000
_cell.length_b   1.000
_cell.length_c   1.000
_cell.angle_alpha   90.00
_cell.angle_beta   90.00
_cell.angle_gamma   90.00
#
_symmetry.space_group_name_H-M   'P 1'
#
loop_
_entity.id
_entity.type
_entity.pdbx_description
1 polymer ?
#
loop_
_entity_poly.entity_id
_entity_poly.type
_entity_poly.pdbx_seq_one_letter_code
_entity_poly.pdbx_strand_id
1 'polypeptide(L)'
;ALFELNHQDGISNTMRDYFVLMLVTGLRKTEAASITWKNVNFNEKTFSIPDTKPGRFLRLPMNRLTYDLFKFRKKNLINEIYVFPNIMNNGYVTDPNKSLNKISKLANLGFNLRCHDFRRTFSTLCNELGINLSDAGVLLNHAKRNVTDNYVIRSLEFQRDCYDRIVLKIESYINSNLAFESDKRSTQGLTNAFRVFFYEADQNELIAETLENHKEYWDA
;
A
#
# COMPACT_ATOMS: atom_id res chain seq x y z
N ALA A 1 4.78 13.30 2.07
CA ALA A 1 4.60 13.60 0.64
C ALA A 1 3.60 12.65 -0.02
N LEU A 2 3.87 11.31 -0.15
CA LEU A 2 3.00 10.40 -0.91
C LEU A 2 1.54 10.38 -0.41
N PHE A 3 1.33 10.42 0.89
CA PHE A 3 0.02 10.40 1.54
C PHE A 3 -0.69 11.76 1.53
N GLU A 4 0.02 12.83 1.23
CA GLU A 4 -0.49 14.21 1.18
C GLU A 4 -0.83 14.67 -0.23
N LEU A 5 -0.52 13.85 -1.25
CA LEU A 5 -0.77 14.18 -2.64
C LEU A 5 -2.27 14.26 -2.94
N ASN A 6 -2.65 15.32 -3.61
CA ASN A 6 -4.00 15.54 -4.08
C ASN A 6 -4.06 15.85 -5.57
N HIS A 7 -5.25 16.05 -6.11
CA HIS A 7 -5.45 16.35 -7.52
C HIS A 7 -4.75 17.66 -7.98
N GLN A 8 -4.56 18.62 -7.08
CA GLN A 8 -3.89 19.89 -7.39
C GLN A 8 -2.40 19.68 -7.67
N ASP A 9 -1.81 18.63 -7.10
CA ASP A 9 -0.43 18.22 -7.39
C ASP A 9 -0.29 17.58 -8.77
N GLY A 10 -1.41 17.37 -9.50
CA GLY A 10 -1.46 16.76 -10.83
C GLY A 10 -0.99 15.31 -10.86
N ILE A 11 -1.21 14.60 -9.76
CA ILE A 11 -1.04 13.15 -9.63
C ILE A 11 -2.44 12.58 -9.42
N SER A 12 -2.86 11.66 -10.28
CA SER A 12 -4.19 11.06 -10.16
C SER A 12 -4.28 10.18 -8.89
N ASN A 13 -5.48 10.09 -8.32
CA ASN A 13 -5.74 9.18 -7.20
C ASN A 13 -5.34 7.74 -7.52
N THR A 14 -5.52 7.29 -8.76
CA THR A 14 -5.08 5.96 -9.20
C THR A 14 -3.58 5.77 -9.03
N MET A 15 -2.77 6.76 -9.42
CA MET A 15 -1.32 6.69 -9.30
C MET A 15 -0.86 6.76 -7.84
N ARG A 16 -1.45 7.65 -7.04
CA ARG A 16 -1.20 7.74 -5.60
C ARG A 16 -1.46 6.40 -4.92
N ASP A 17 -2.66 5.86 -5.11
CA ASP A 17 -3.09 4.62 -4.48
C ASP A 17 -2.25 3.42 -4.92
N TYR A 18 -1.85 3.40 -6.19
CA TYR A 18 -0.94 2.41 -6.74
C TYR A 18 0.43 2.43 -6.04
N PHE A 19 1.01 3.61 -5.83
CA PHE A 19 2.29 3.74 -5.13
C PHE A 19 2.18 3.41 -3.64
N VAL A 20 1.06 3.78 -3.00
CA VAL A 20 0.79 3.39 -1.61
C VAL A 20 0.74 1.87 -1.49
N LEU A 21 -0.01 1.19 -2.37
CA LEU A 21 -0.03 -0.27 -2.36
C LEU A 21 1.38 -0.87 -2.50
N MET A 22 2.19 -0.36 -3.44
CA MET A 22 3.57 -0.83 -3.60
C MET A 22 4.42 -0.64 -2.35
N LEU A 23 4.26 0.48 -1.65
CA LEU A 23 4.99 0.78 -0.43
C LEU A 23 4.62 -0.17 0.71
N VAL A 24 3.32 -0.42 0.91
CA VAL A 24 2.83 -1.21 2.06
C VAL A 24 2.82 -2.72 1.83
N THR A 25 3.11 -3.17 0.60
CA THR A 25 3.14 -4.60 0.24
C THR A 25 4.48 -5.06 -0.32
N GLY A 26 5.33 -4.15 -0.77
CA GLY A 26 6.58 -4.48 -1.44
C GLY A 26 6.43 -5.15 -2.81
N LEU A 27 5.23 -5.14 -3.41
CA LEU A 27 4.96 -5.75 -4.70
C LEU A 27 5.81 -5.17 -5.83
N ARG A 28 6.08 -5.99 -6.85
CA ARG A 28 6.70 -5.49 -8.08
C ARG A 28 5.73 -4.61 -8.87
N LYS A 29 6.28 -3.70 -9.68
CA LYS A 29 5.53 -2.78 -10.55
C LYS A 29 4.36 -3.48 -11.27
N THR A 30 4.64 -4.55 -11.98
CA THR A 30 3.64 -5.26 -12.78
C THR A 30 2.67 -6.07 -11.91
N GLU A 31 3.14 -6.65 -10.80
CA GLU A 31 2.30 -7.37 -9.85
C GLU A 31 1.22 -6.46 -9.28
N ALA A 32 1.60 -5.28 -8.79
CA ALA A 32 0.65 -4.30 -8.26
C ALA A 32 -0.30 -3.75 -9.34
N ALA A 33 0.23 -3.43 -10.53
CA ALA A 33 -0.55 -2.83 -11.60
C ALA A 33 -1.61 -3.77 -12.17
N SER A 34 -1.30 -5.07 -12.31
CA SER A 34 -2.16 -6.07 -12.96
C SER A 34 -3.26 -6.63 -12.08
N ILE A 35 -3.42 -6.17 -10.83
CA ILE A 35 -4.48 -6.63 -9.93
C ILE A 35 -5.85 -6.31 -10.55
N THR A 36 -6.70 -7.35 -10.61
CA THR A 36 -8.07 -7.23 -11.08
C THR A 36 -9.05 -7.43 -9.94
N TRP A 37 -10.25 -6.85 -10.05
CA TRP A 37 -11.30 -6.99 -9.03
C TRP A 37 -11.71 -8.43 -8.75
N LYS A 38 -11.65 -9.31 -9.75
CA LYS A 38 -11.92 -10.75 -9.57
C LYS A 38 -10.91 -11.45 -8.66
N ASN A 39 -9.74 -10.85 -8.47
CA ASN A 39 -8.67 -11.37 -7.63
C ASN A 39 -8.69 -10.78 -6.21
N VAL A 40 -9.67 -9.90 -5.89
CA VAL A 40 -9.83 -9.26 -4.58
C VAL A 40 -10.99 -9.94 -3.84
N ASN A 41 -10.70 -10.52 -2.69
CA ASN A 41 -11.70 -11.15 -1.81
C ASN A 41 -11.79 -10.34 -0.50
N PHE A 42 -12.85 -9.53 -0.39
CA PHE A 42 -13.08 -8.70 0.79
C PHE A 42 -13.48 -9.51 2.03
N ASN A 43 -14.21 -10.62 1.86
CA ASN A 43 -14.65 -11.44 2.99
C ASN A 43 -13.47 -12.12 3.70
N GLU A 44 -12.52 -12.63 2.92
CA GLU A 44 -11.30 -13.25 3.45
C GLU A 44 -10.17 -12.25 3.70
N LYS A 45 -10.38 -11.00 3.34
CA LYS A 45 -9.37 -9.93 3.36
C LYS A 45 -8.07 -10.38 2.68
N THR A 46 -8.19 -10.92 1.46
CA THR A 46 -7.06 -11.38 0.64
C THR A 46 -7.18 -10.88 -0.79
N PHE A 47 -6.05 -10.81 -1.47
CA PHE A 47 -6.02 -10.60 -2.91
C PHE A 47 -4.97 -11.52 -3.53
N SER A 48 -5.15 -11.78 -4.82
CA SER A 48 -4.27 -12.68 -5.53
C SER A 48 -3.66 -12.00 -6.74
N ILE A 49 -2.41 -12.36 -7.03
CA ILE A 49 -1.71 -11.92 -8.22
C ILE A 49 -1.54 -13.15 -9.10
N PRO A 50 -2.15 -13.17 -10.30
CA PRO A 50 -1.89 -14.23 -11.25
C PRO A 50 -0.42 -14.13 -11.67
N ASP A 51 0.32 -15.22 -11.51
CA ASP A 51 1.72 -15.25 -11.91
C ASP A 51 1.85 -15.16 -13.43
N THR A 52 2.88 -14.43 -13.86
CA THR A 52 3.34 -14.42 -15.24
C THR A 52 4.02 -15.74 -15.64
N LYS A 53 4.32 -16.62 -14.66
CA LYS A 53 4.82 -17.98 -14.92
C LYS A 53 3.73 -19.01 -14.69
N PRO A 54 3.49 -19.92 -15.62
CA PRO A 54 2.42 -20.92 -15.54
C PRO A 54 2.41 -21.68 -14.20
N GLY A 55 1.26 -21.66 -13.53
CA GLY A 55 1.01 -22.48 -12.34
C GLY A 55 1.35 -21.87 -10.98
N ARG A 56 1.80 -20.62 -10.88
CA ARG A 56 2.02 -19.97 -9.59
C ARG A 56 0.97 -18.91 -9.30
N PHE A 57 0.28 -19.08 -8.19
CA PHE A 57 -0.71 -18.15 -7.70
C PHE A 57 -0.18 -17.52 -6.41
N LEU A 58 0.08 -16.23 -6.41
CA LEU A 58 0.47 -15.52 -5.20
C LEU A 58 -0.80 -14.98 -4.52
N ARG A 59 -1.17 -15.57 -3.39
CA ARG A 59 -2.25 -15.07 -2.55
C ARG A 59 -1.65 -14.33 -1.36
N LEU A 60 -2.08 -13.09 -1.16
CA LEU A 60 -1.60 -12.20 -0.11
C LEU A 60 -2.75 -11.76 0.79
N PRO A 61 -2.53 -11.65 2.10
CA PRO A 61 -3.50 -11.01 2.97
C PRO A 61 -3.48 -9.49 2.77
N MET A 62 -4.61 -8.87 2.96
CA MET A 62 -4.69 -7.41 3.05
C MET A 62 -4.32 -6.99 4.47
N ASN A 63 -3.38 -6.06 4.59
CA ASN A 63 -3.26 -5.25 5.78
C ASN A 63 -4.40 -4.22 5.82
N ARG A 64 -4.55 -3.50 6.94
CA ARG A 64 -5.60 -2.50 7.13
C ARG A 64 -5.63 -1.48 5.98
N LEU A 65 -4.50 -0.85 5.66
CA LEU A 65 -4.41 0.15 4.59
C LEU A 65 -4.77 -0.42 3.20
N THR A 66 -4.33 -1.63 2.89
CA THR A 66 -4.68 -2.28 1.61
C THR A 66 -6.17 -2.57 1.51
N TYR A 67 -6.78 -3.04 2.61
CA TYR A 67 -8.22 -3.30 2.66
C TYR A 67 -9.03 -2.02 2.41
N ASP A 68 -8.71 -0.96 3.15
CA ASP A 68 -9.39 0.33 3.05
C ASP A 68 -9.19 0.96 1.66
N LEU A 69 -7.96 0.88 1.13
CA LEU A 69 -7.65 1.35 -0.23
C LEU A 69 -8.50 0.63 -1.27
N PHE A 70 -8.59 -0.70 -1.22
CA PHE A 70 -9.39 -1.46 -2.18
C PHE A 70 -10.88 -1.19 -1.99
N LYS A 71 -11.37 -1.08 -0.77
CA LYS A 71 -12.77 -0.75 -0.45
C LYS A 71 -13.14 0.64 -1.02
N PHE A 72 -12.29 1.65 -0.78
CA PHE A 72 -12.47 2.99 -1.33
C PHE A 72 -12.48 2.99 -2.88
N ARG A 73 -11.52 2.31 -3.52
CA ARG A 73 -11.47 2.23 -4.97
C ARG A 73 -12.64 1.44 -5.57
N LYS A 74 -13.17 0.45 -4.85
CA LYS A 74 -14.35 -0.30 -5.28
C LYS A 74 -15.62 0.56 -5.19
N LYS A 75 -15.73 1.39 -4.14
CA LYS A 75 -16.84 2.37 -4.00
C LYS A 75 -16.77 3.42 -5.12
N ASN A 76 -15.58 3.88 -5.47
CA ASN A 76 -15.31 4.88 -6.52
C ASN A 76 -14.78 4.20 -7.80
N LEU A 77 -15.55 3.27 -8.33
CA LEU A 77 -15.14 2.40 -9.44
C LEU A 77 -14.91 3.20 -10.72
N ILE A 78 -13.68 3.14 -11.26
CA ILE A 78 -13.30 3.76 -12.54
C ILE A 78 -13.29 2.72 -13.66
N ASN A 79 -12.99 1.46 -13.34
CA ASN A 79 -12.89 0.38 -14.31
C ASN A 79 -13.36 -0.93 -13.68
N GLU A 80 -14.14 -1.71 -14.40
CA GLU A 80 -14.73 -2.97 -13.89
C GLU A 80 -13.74 -4.13 -13.79
N ILE A 81 -12.61 -4.05 -14.49
CA ILE A 81 -11.62 -5.12 -14.57
C ILE A 81 -10.46 -4.85 -13.63
N TYR A 82 -9.78 -3.72 -13.78
CA TYR A 82 -8.52 -3.42 -13.08
C TYR A 82 -8.72 -2.52 -11.87
N VAL A 83 -8.00 -2.83 -10.78
CA VAL A 83 -7.93 -1.97 -9.60
C VAL A 83 -7.20 -0.67 -9.92
N PHE A 84 -6.15 -0.73 -10.73
CA PHE A 84 -5.36 0.43 -11.17
C PHE A 84 -5.40 0.58 -12.69
N PRO A 85 -6.52 1.06 -13.24
CA PRO A 85 -6.67 1.18 -14.68
C PRO A 85 -5.79 2.28 -15.27
N ASN A 86 -5.40 2.06 -16.53
CA ASN A 86 -4.94 3.11 -17.41
C ASN A 86 -6.13 3.59 -18.26
N ILE A 87 -6.56 4.83 -18.03
CA ILE A 87 -7.74 5.40 -18.70
C ILE A 87 -7.53 5.52 -20.22
N MET A 88 -6.27 5.61 -20.68
CA MET A 88 -5.94 5.89 -22.08
C MET A 88 -6.00 4.66 -23.00
N ASN A 89 -5.82 3.44 -22.47
CA ASN A 89 -5.67 2.23 -23.30
C ASN A 89 -6.45 1.00 -22.82
N ASN A 90 -7.48 1.19 -21.99
CA ASN A 90 -8.31 0.11 -21.41
C ASN A 90 -7.54 -1.01 -20.67
N GLY A 91 -6.28 -0.78 -20.35
CA GLY A 91 -5.44 -1.69 -19.58
C GLY A 91 -5.21 -1.22 -18.14
N TYR A 92 -4.13 -1.66 -17.57
CA TYR A 92 -3.65 -1.20 -16.25
C TYR A 92 -2.47 -0.22 -16.40
N VAL A 93 -2.07 0.40 -15.28
CA VAL A 93 -0.93 1.34 -15.22
C VAL A 93 0.35 0.67 -15.75
N THR A 94 0.92 1.23 -16.82
CA THR A 94 2.15 0.70 -17.46
C THR A 94 3.36 1.60 -17.26
N ASP A 95 3.17 2.92 -17.29
CA ASP A 95 4.25 3.90 -17.14
C ASP A 95 3.99 4.89 -15.99
N PRO A 96 4.48 4.59 -14.78
CA PRO A 96 4.38 5.47 -13.62
C PRO A 96 5.48 6.54 -13.55
N ASN A 97 6.45 6.57 -14.48
CA ASN A 97 7.67 7.35 -14.32
C ASN A 97 7.41 8.86 -14.26
N LYS A 98 6.46 9.38 -15.04
CA LYS A 98 6.09 10.81 -15.00
C LYS A 98 5.60 11.22 -13.61
N SER A 99 4.74 10.40 -13.00
CA SER A 99 4.22 10.64 -11.66
C SER A 99 5.30 10.50 -10.59
N LEU A 100 6.21 9.51 -10.73
CA LEU A 100 7.34 9.33 -9.81
C LEU A 100 8.31 10.52 -9.85
N ASN A 101 8.67 11.00 -11.04
CA ASN A 101 9.51 12.19 -11.20
C ASN A 101 8.87 13.42 -10.56
N LYS A 102 7.54 13.55 -10.67
CA LYS A 102 6.81 14.64 -10.04
C LYS A 102 6.81 14.54 -8.52
N ILE A 103 6.57 13.33 -7.98
CA ILE A 103 6.67 13.07 -6.54
C ILE A 103 8.07 13.38 -6.01
N SER A 104 9.11 12.96 -6.74
CA SER A 104 10.51 13.24 -6.36
C SER A 104 10.79 14.74 -6.23
N LYS A 105 10.25 15.54 -7.15
CA LYS A 105 10.37 17.00 -7.11
C LYS A 105 9.57 17.61 -5.95
N LEU A 106 8.31 17.22 -5.78
CA LEU A 106 7.45 17.72 -4.70
C LEU A 106 8.01 17.40 -3.31
N ALA A 107 8.59 16.20 -3.16
CA ALA A 107 9.21 15.76 -1.92
C ALA A 107 10.66 16.24 -1.74
N ASN A 108 11.22 16.99 -2.71
CA ASN A 108 12.60 17.48 -2.72
C ASN A 108 13.64 16.40 -2.39
N LEU A 109 13.52 15.22 -3.01
CA LEU A 109 14.34 14.06 -2.67
C LEU A 109 15.80 14.17 -3.14
N GLY A 110 16.13 15.07 -4.05
CA GLY A 110 17.46 15.16 -4.67
C GLY A 110 17.79 14.04 -5.67
N PHE A 111 16.89 13.08 -5.87
CA PHE A 111 17.00 11.98 -6.84
C PHE A 111 15.64 11.62 -7.44
N ASN A 112 15.65 10.89 -8.55
CA ASN A 112 14.42 10.40 -9.18
C ASN A 112 13.98 9.06 -8.59
N LEU A 113 12.83 9.06 -7.92
CA LEU A 113 12.21 7.88 -7.36
C LEU A 113 11.83 6.87 -8.45
N ARG A 114 12.01 5.61 -8.19
CA ARG A 114 11.66 4.48 -9.08
C ARG A 114 10.72 3.52 -8.36
N CYS A 115 9.92 2.79 -9.10
CA CYS A 115 9.03 1.76 -8.53
C CYS A 115 9.78 0.75 -7.63
N HIS A 116 11.02 0.42 -7.98
CA HIS A 116 11.81 -0.52 -7.20
C HIS A 116 12.23 0.02 -5.82
N ASP A 117 12.26 1.33 -5.65
CA ASP A 117 12.63 1.95 -4.38
C ASP A 117 11.57 1.73 -3.29
N PHE A 118 10.27 1.64 -3.66
CA PHE A 118 9.22 1.23 -2.71
C PHE A 118 9.48 -0.18 -2.15
N ARG A 119 9.87 -1.11 -3.01
CA ARG A 119 10.20 -2.47 -2.59
C ARG A 119 11.48 -2.53 -1.76
N ARG A 120 12.47 -1.70 -2.06
CA ARG A 120 13.68 -1.55 -1.23
C ARG A 120 13.31 -0.99 0.15
N THR A 121 12.49 0.05 0.21
CA THR A 121 11.98 0.62 1.45
C THR A 121 11.24 -0.43 2.27
N PHE A 122 10.33 -1.19 1.65
CA PHE A 122 9.66 -2.31 2.30
C PHE A 122 10.65 -3.33 2.88
N SER A 123 11.68 -3.72 2.13
CA SER A 123 12.72 -4.64 2.60
C SER A 123 13.52 -4.07 3.79
N THR A 124 13.81 -2.77 3.77
CA THR A 124 14.47 -2.08 4.88
C THR A 124 13.60 -2.09 6.13
N LEU A 125 12.29 -1.81 5.98
CA LEU A 125 11.33 -1.87 7.07
C LEU A 125 11.20 -3.27 7.67
N CYS A 126 11.22 -4.32 6.85
CA CYS A 126 11.28 -5.70 7.34
C CYS A 126 12.50 -5.91 8.25
N ASN A 127 13.65 -5.44 7.83
CA ASN A 127 14.89 -5.59 8.61
C ASN A 127 14.84 -4.80 9.92
N GLU A 128 14.35 -3.55 9.90
CA GLU A 128 14.19 -2.71 11.09
C GLU A 128 13.21 -3.31 12.12
N LEU A 129 12.19 -4.02 11.65
CA LEU A 129 11.21 -4.71 12.48
C LEU A 129 11.67 -6.11 12.96
N GLY A 130 12.90 -6.52 12.61
CA GLY A 130 13.42 -7.84 12.96
C GLY A 130 12.74 -9.00 12.21
N ILE A 131 12.05 -8.72 11.10
CA ILE A 131 11.51 -9.77 10.23
C ILE A 131 12.68 -10.42 9.52
N ASN A 132 12.90 -11.71 9.76
CA ASN A 132 14.05 -12.40 9.19
C ASN A 132 14.00 -12.50 7.66
N LEU A 133 15.13 -12.75 7.03
CA LEU A 133 15.28 -12.76 5.57
C LEU A 133 14.38 -13.79 4.86
N SER A 134 14.12 -14.95 5.50
CA SER A 134 13.23 -15.96 4.93
C SER A 134 11.79 -15.46 4.89
N ASP A 135 11.32 -14.85 5.97
CA ASP A 135 9.97 -14.31 6.08
C ASP A 135 9.78 -13.09 5.16
N ALA A 136 10.75 -12.18 5.15
CA ALA A 136 10.76 -11.07 4.19
C ALA A 136 10.76 -11.57 2.74
N GLY A 137 11.45 -12.67 2.45
CA GLY A 137 11.43 -13.34 1.15
C GLY A 137 10.03 -13.84 0.76
N VAL A 138 9.28 -14.41 1.71
CA VAL A 138 7.88 -14.83 1.50
C VAL A 138 6.99 -13.62 1.20
N LEU A 139 7.06 -12.56 2.03
CA LEU A 139 6.28 -11.33 1.83
C LEU A 139 6.56 -10.67 0.48
N LEU A 140 7.81 -10.69 0.05
CA LEU A 140 8.26 -10.11 -1.21
C LEU A 140 8.07 -11.04 -2.41
N ASN A 141 7.56 -12.25 -2.24
CA ASN A 141 7.49 -13.23 -3.33
C ASN A 141 8.84 -13.40 -4.06
N HIS A 142 9.91 -13.54 -3.28
CA HIS A 142 11.21 -13.88 -3.85
C HIS A 142 11.21 -15.34 -4.33
N ALA A 143 11.88 -15.58 -5.45
CA ALA A 143 12.14 -16.96 -5.88
C ALA A 143 12.89 -17.69 -4.75
N LYS A 144 12.41 -18.89 -4.40
CA LYS A 144 13.03 -19.72 -3.37
C LYS A 144 14.48 -20.00 -3.75
N ARG A 145 15.40 -19.65 -2.87
CA ARG A 145 16.84 -19.76 -3.13
C ARG A 145 17.39 -21.14 -2.82
N ASN A 146 16.81 -21.84 -1.84
CA ASN A 146 17.29 -23.11 -1.34
C ASN A 146 16.17 -24.14 -1.22
N VAL A 147 16.52 -25.42 -1.20
CA VAL A 147 15.58 -26.54 -0.99
C VAL A 147 14.84 -26.37 0.35
N THR A 148 15.51 -25.86 1.37
CA THR A 148 14.93 -25.59 2.70
C THR A 148 13.83 -24.56 2.67
N ASP A 149 13.92 -23.54 1.81
CA ASP A 149 12.88 -22.51 1.66
C ASP A 149 11.55 -23.09 1.13
N ASN A 150 11.56 -24.31 0.56
CA ASN A 150 10.35 -25.00 0.10
C ASN A 150 9.45 -25.46 1.25
N TYR A 151 10.02 -25.65 2.44
CA TYR A 151 9.29 -26.16 3.62
C TYR A 151 8.71 -25.06 4.50
N VAL A 152 9.10 -23.81 4.28
CA VAL A 152 8.61 -22.68 5.07
C VAL A 152 7.32 -22.15 4.44
N ILE A 153 6.19 -22.70 4.88
CA ILE A 153 4.86 -22.17 4.56
C ILE A 153 4.46 -21.24 5.70
N ARG A 154 4.32 -19.95 5.40
CA ARG A 154 3.80 -18.99 6.36
C ARG A 154 2.27 -18.85 6.21
N SER A 155 1.55 -18.88 7.33
CA SER A 155 0.11 -18.65 7.32
C SER A 155 -0.22 -17.23 6.79
N LEU A 156 -1.41 -17.07 6.26
CA LEU A 156 -1.90 -15.74 5.85
C LEU A 156 -1.99 -14.78 7.04
N GLU A 157 -2.31 -15.30 8.23
CA GLU A 157 -2.36 -14.55 9.47
C GLU A 157 -0.98 -14.00 9.86
N PHE A 158 0.05 -14.84 9.87
CA PHE A 158 1.43 -14.41 10.09
C PHE A 158 1.86 -13.33 9.08
N GLN A 159 1.54 -13.53 7.80
CA GLN A 159 1.88 -12.53 6.79
C GLN A 159 1.14 -11.21 7.01
N ARG A 160 -0.14 -11.27 7.44
CA ARG A 160 -0.93 -10.09 7.77
C ARG A 160 -0.31 -9.33 8.93
N ASP A 161 0.05 -10.01 10.02
CA ASP A 161 0.75 -9.40 11.15
C ASP A 161 2.02 -8.66 10.71
N CYS A 162 2.84 -9.31 9.90
CA CYS A 162 4.04 -8.65 9.36
C CYS A 162 3.72 -7.38 8.54
N TYR A 163 2.71 -7.44 7.67
CA TYR A 163 2.28 -6.28 6.89
C TYR A 163 1.70 -5.17 7.77
N ASP A 164 0.90 -5.50 8.79
CA ASP A 164 0.34 -4.51 9.71
C ASP A 164 1.43 -3.82 10.53
N ARG A 165 2.44 -4.55 11.01
CA ARG A 165 3.62 -3.98 11.68
C ARG A 165 4.41 -3.03 10.76
N ILE A 166 4.54 -3.35 9.48
CA ILE A 166 5.17 -2.47 8.49
C ILE A 166 4.36 -1.19 8.31
N VAL A 167 3.03 -1.29 8.22
CA VAL A 167 2.14 -0.13 8.12
C VAL A 167 2.29 0.77 9.36
N LEU A 168 2.24 0.21 10.57
CA LEU A 168 2.44 0.96 11.82
C LEU A 168 3.81 1.66 11.85
N LYS A 169 4.84 1.02 11.35
CA LYS A 169 6.18 1.63 11.25
C LYS A 169 6.21 2.82 10.28
N ILE A 170 5.56 2.68 9.12
CA ILE A 170 5.41 3.79 8.16
C ILE A 170 4.64 4.94 8.81
N GLU A 171 3.55 4.66 9.50
CA GLU A 171 2.75 5.65 10.24
C GLU A 171 3.59 6.36 11.30
N SER A 172 4.43 5.65 12.03
CA SER A 172 5.32 6.27 13.03
C SER A 172 6.30 7.26 12.42
N TYR A 173 6.84 6.98 11.22
CA TYR A 173 7.72 7.92 10.51
C TYR A 173 6.96 9.15 10.01
N ILE A 174 5.73 8.99 9.54
CA ILE A 174 4.90 10.11 9.12
C ILE A 174 4.62 11.01 10.33
N ASN A 175 4.21 10.42 11.45
CA ASN A 175 3.88 11.14 12.68
C ASN A 175 5.08 11.86 13.30
N SER A 176 6.26 11.24 13.31
CA SER A 176 7.47 11.88 13.83
C SER A 176 7.92 13.08 12.99
N ASN A 177 7.81 13.00 11.67
CA ASN A 177 8.12 14.12 10.78
C ASN A 177 7.11 15.27 10.93
N LEU A 178 5.83 14.95 11.12
CA LEU A 178 4.78 15.94 11.35
C LEU A 178 4.93 16.61 12.73
N ALA A 179 5.35 15.91 13.76
CA ALA A 179 5.66 16.48 15.07
C ALA A 179 6.87 17.45 15.00
N PHE A 180 7.85 17.17 14.16
CA PHE A 180 9.00 18.07 13.93
C PHE A 180 8.60 19.34 13.15
N GLU A 181 7.62 19.26 12.26
CA GLU A 181 7.07 20.43 11.56
C GLU A 181 6.01 21.18 12.37
N SER A 182 5.31 20.52 13.31
CA SER A 182 4.26 21.11 14.15
C SER A 182 4.79 22.02 15.26
N ASP A 183 6.07 21.95 15.57
CA ASP A 183 6.75 22.99 16.36
C ASP A 183 6.74 24.36 15.64
N LYS A 184 6.33 24.38 14.37
CA LYS A 184 6.12 25.57 13.54
C LYS A 184 4.67 25.88 13.17
N ARG A 185 3.71 24.95 13.26
CA ARG A 185 2.27 25.17 12.97
C ARG A 185 1.38 24.10 13.60
N SER A 186 0.43 24.54 14.42
CA SER A 186 -0.60 23.83 15.18
C SER A 186 -1.02 22.40 14.75
N THR A 187 -1.33 21.59 15.76
CA THR A 187 -1.78 20.21 15.87
C THR A 187 -2.93 19.73 14.94
N GLN A 188 -3.39 20.53 14.02
CA GLN A 188 -4.49 20.24 13.09
C GLN A 188 -4.07 19.42 11.85
N GLY A 189 -2.75 19.31 11.58
CA GLY A 189 -2.22 18.65 10.38
C GLY A 189 -2.19 17.12 10.40
N LEU A 190 -2.13 16.51 11.57
CA LEU A 190 -1.89 15.06 11.75
C LEU A 190 -3.11 14.19 11.37
N THR A 191 -4.27 14.64 11.77
CA THR A 191 -5.54 13.98 11.40
C THR A 191 -5.86 14.16 9.92
N ASN A 192 -5.27 15.17 9.29
CA ASN A 192 -5.54 15.51 7.89
C ASN A 192 -4.73 14.66 6.89
N ALA A 193 -3.51 14.21 7.16
CA ALA A 193 -2.77 13.36 6.22
C ALA A 193 -3.46 12.00 6.02
N PHE A 194 -3.97 11.41 7.10
CA PHE A 194 -4.82 10.21 7.01
C PHE A 194 -6.25 10.55 6.54
N ARG A 195 -6.80 11.70 6.94
CA ARG A 195 -8.10 12.18 6.47
C ARG A 195 -8.12 12.46 4.98
N VAL A 196 -7.10 13.05 4.39
CA VAL A 196 -7.03 13.31 2.93
C VAL A 196 -7.03 12.01 2.13
N PHE A 197 -6.55 10.91 2.70
CA PHE A 197 -6.66 9.59 2.07
C PHE A 197 -8.11 9.10 1.93
N PHE A 198 -9.01 9.54 2.84
CA PHE A 198 -10.40 9.07 2.91
C PHE A 198 -11.45 10.19 2.78
N TYR A 199 -11.07 11.46 2.71
CA TYR A 199 -11.93 12.60 3.06
C TYR A 199 -12.66 13.28 1.89
N GLU A 200 -12.41 12.94 0.65
CA GLU A 200 -13.27 13.41 -0.47
C GLU A 200 -14.46 12.48 -0.75
N ALA A 201 -14.67 11.47 0.10
CA ALA A 201 -15.85 10.62 0.04
C ALA A 201 -16.64 10.75 1.35
N ASP A 202 -17.80 11.41 1.29
CA ASP A 202 -18.89 11.49 2.26
C ASP A 202 -18.51 11.50 3.77
N GLN A 203 -18.56 12.69 4.33
CA GLN A 203 -17.91 13.09 5.58
C GLN A 203 -18.42 12.48 6.88
N ASN A 204 -19.54 11.80 6.95
CA ASN A 204 -20.18 11.50 8.23
C ASN A 204 -20.35 10.02 8.61
N GLU A 205 -20.36 9.08 7.68
CA GLU A 205 -20.64 7.66 8.00
C GLU A 205 -19.38 6.80 8.18
N LEU A 206 -18.36 7.04 7.38
CA LEU A 206 -17.17 6.20 7.37
C LEU A 206 -16.23 6.43 8.58
N ILE A 207 -16.23 7.65 9.13
CA ILE A 207 -15.41 8.02 10.31
C ILE A 207 -15.99 7.41 11.58
N ALA A 208 -17.30 7.38 11.73
CA ALA A 208 -17.95 6.76 12.89
C ALA A 208 -17.70 5.25 12.92
N GLU A 209 -17.90 4.57 11.80
CA GLU A 209 -17.70 3.12 11.67
C GLU A 209 -16.22 2.71 11.83
N THR A 210 -15.28 3.54 11.38
CA THR A 210 -13.85 3.27 11.53
C THR A 210 -13.37 3.49 12.96
N LEU A 211 -13.91 4.49 13.67
CA LEU A 211 -13.57 4.76 15.07
C LEU A 211 -14.23 3.78 16.04
N GLU A 212 -15.43 3.31 15.75
CA GLU A 212 -16.10 2.26 16.53
C GLU A 212 -15.39 0.90 16.42
N ASN A 213 -15.00 0.51 15.21
CA ASN A 213 -14.21 -0.69 14.95
C ASN A 213 -12.79 -0.63 15.55
N HIS A 214 -12.24 0.56 15.79
CA HIS A 214 -10.95 0.72 16.47
C HIS A 214 -11.02 0.47 17.97
N LYS A 215 -12.12 0.77 18.65
CA LYS A 215 -12.27 0.49 20.07
C LYS A 215 -12.26 -1.01 20.37
N GLU A 216 -12.93 -1.81 19.54
CA GLU A 216 -12.98 -3.27 19.73
C GLU A 216 -11.64 -3.98 19.49
N TYR A 217 -10.70 -3.36 18.77
CA TYR A 217 -9.40 -3.98 18.43
C TYR A 217 -8.29 -3.72 19.47
N TRP A 218 -8.48 -2.72 20.36
CA TRP A 218 -7.50 -2.34 21.38
C TRP A 218 -7.92 -2.73 22.80
N ASP A 219 -9.18 -3.12 22.99
CA ASP A 219 -9.73 -3.55 24.30
C ASP A 219 -9.82 -5.09 24.42
N ALA A 220 -9.30 -5.84 23.47
CA ALA A 220 -9.16 -7.30 23.47
C ALA A 220 -7.68 -7.70 23.48
#